data_4cc9be37ee1e0e712294908f4bdade3e
#
_entry.id   4cc9be37ee1e0e712294908f4bdade3e
#
_cell.length_a   1.000
_cell.length_b   1.000
_cell.length_c   1.000
_cell.angle_alpha   90.00
_cell.angle_beta   90.00
_cell.angle_gamma   90.00
#
_symmetry.space_group_name_H-M   'P 1'
#
loop_
_entity.id
_entity.type
_entity.pdbx_description
1 polymer ?
#
loop_
_entity_poly.entity_id
_entity_poly.type
_entity_poly.pdbx_seq_one_letter_code
_entity_poly.pdbx_strand_id
1 'polypeptide(L)'
;KAARAAQASASLPVAQHPMVHGCRAIIAPHAGYRFSGRAAASAYGCIDPDTVNRVFVLGPSHRVYLEGCALSPFSYLATPLG
;
A
#
# COMPACT_ATOMS: atom_id res chain seq x y z
N LYS A 1 0.36 13.61 -7.90
CA LYS A 1 1.80 13.39 -8.21
C LYS A 1 2.23 11.93 -7.89
N ALA A 2 1.78 11.33 -6.79
CA ALA A 2 2.15 9.97 -6.40
C ALA A 2 1.57 8.90 -7.34
N ALA A 3 0.31 9.02 -7.77
CA ALA A 3 -0.30 8.12 -8.76
C ALA A 3 0.44 8.16 -10.11
N ARG A 4 0.93 9.34 -10.51
CA ARG A 4 1.72 9.51 -11.74
C ARG A 4 3.12 8.89 -11.62
N ALA A 5 3.72 8.89 -10.42
CA ALA A 5 4.98 8.21 -10.14
C ALA A 5 4.81 6.67 -10.15
N ALA A 6 3.69 6.18 -9.65
CA ALA A 6 3.34 4.76 -9.74
C ALA A 6 3.11 4.33 -11.20
N GLN A 7 2.47 5.18 -12.00
CA GLN A 7 2.28 4.94 -13.45
C GLN A 7 3.60 5.02 -14.24
N ALA A 8 4.51 5.94 -13.90
CA ALA A 8 5.82 6.02 -14.56
C ALA A 8 6.72 4.82 -14.23
N SER A 9 6.57 4.23 -13.04
CA SER A 9 7.21 2.97 -12.67
C SER A 9 6.59 1.76 -13.39
N ALA A 10 5.38 1.89 -13.91
CA ALA A 10 4.64 0.84 -14.62
C ALA A 10 5.09 0.62 -16.07
N SER A 11 6.04 1.40 -16.59
CA SER A 11 6.59 1.22 -17.95
C SER A 11 7.51 0.00 -18.10
N LEU A 12 7.85 -0.67 -17.02
CA LEU A 12 8.49 -1.98 -17.05
C LEU A 12 7.42 -3.04 -16.78
N PRO A 13 7.44 -4.20 -17.46
CA PRO A 13 6.42 -5.21 -17.23
C PRO A 13 6.42 -5.57 -15.74
N VAL A 14 5.43 -5.04 -15.04
CA VAL A 14 5.06 -5.56 -13.73
C VAL A 14 4.64 -6.99 -14.02
N ALA A 15 5.32 -7.95 -13.43
CA ALA A 15 4.83 -9.32 -13.45
C ALA A 15 3.36 -9.22 -13.01
N GLN A 16 2.45 -9.54 -13.90
CA GLN A 16 1.03 -9.55 -13.60
C GLN A 16 0.84 -10.66 -12.58
N HIS A 17 0.96 -10.31 -11.31
CA HIS A 17 0.58 -11.23 -10.27
C HIS A 17 -0.93 -11.34 -10.32
N PRO A 18 -1.46 -12.53 -10.58
CA PRO A 18 -2.89 -12.73 -10.59
C PRO A 18 -3.41 -12.35 -9.21
N MET A 19 -4.55 -11.68 -9.20
CA MET A 19 -5.33 -11.44 -8.00
C MET A 19 -5.48 -12.74 -7.21
N VAL A 20 -5.12 -12.73 -5.94
CA VAL A 20 -5.18 -13.91 -5.10
C VAL A 20 -6.56 -14.01 -4.49
N HIS A 21 -7.36 -14.92 -4.97
CA HIS A 21 -8.71 -15.12 -4.45
C HIS A 21 -8.67 -15.41 -2.94
N GLY A 22 -9.44 -14.63 -2.17
CA GLY A 22 -9.47 -14.74 -0.71
C GLY A 22 -8.26 -14.10 0.01
N CYS A 23 -7.47 -13.28 -0.67
CA CYS A 23 -6.39 -12.51 -0.04
C CYS A 23 -6.94 -11.62 1.07
N ARG A 24 -6.50 -11.83 2.31
CA ARG A 24 -6.95 -11.08 3.50
C ARG A 24 -5.89 -10.19 4.10
N ALA A 25 -4.65 -10.42 3.76
CA ALA A 25 -3.54 -9.65 4.28
C ALA A 25 -2.41 -9.60 3.24
N ILE A 26 -1.69 -8.50 3.22
CA ILE A 26 -0.48 -8.33 2.43
C ILE A 26 0.61 -7.72 3.31
N ILE A 27 1.85 -7.97 2.94
CA ILE A 27 3.00 -7.25 3.46
C ILE A 27 3.57 -6.48 2.27
N ALA A 28 3.61 -5.17 2.39
CA ALA A 28 4.12 -4.28 1.36
C ALA A 28 5.24 -3.40 1.92
N PRO A 29 6.22 -3.01 1.11
CA PRO A 29 7.26 -2.08 1.53
C PRO A 29 6.67 -0.70 1.81
N HIS A 30 7.24 0.01 2.80
CA HIS A 30 6.83 1.37 3.18
C HIS A 30 7.82 2.47 2.76
N ALA A 31 8.81 2.16 1.97
CA ALA A 31 9.70 3.16 1.39
C ALA A 31 8.98 4.02 0.33
N GLY A 32 9.56 5.17 -0.01
CA GLY A 32 8.98 6.02 -1.05
C GLY A 32 8.79 5.28 -2.38
N TYR A 33 7.74 5.60 -3.10
CA TYR A 33 7.32 4.88 -4.31
C TYR A 33 8.41 4.74 -5.37
N ARG A 34 9.29 5.72 -5.50
CA ARG A 34 10.42 5.65 -6.45
C ARG A 34 11.37 4.47 -6.18
N PHE A 35 11.43 3.99 -4.95
CA PHE A 35 12.29 2.89 -4.54
C PHE A 35 11.53 1.56 -4.48
N SER A 36 10.32 1.59 -3.97
CA SER A 36 9.57 0.38 -3.63
C SER A 36 8.27 0.20 -4.42
N GLY A 37 7.94 1.14 -5.32
CA GLY A 37 6.65 1.14 -5.99
C GLY A 37 6.34 -0.13 -6.77
N ARG A 38 7.35 -0.76 -7.39
CA ARG A 38 7.16 -2.03 -8.11
C ARG A 38 6.77 -3.18 -7.19
N ALA A 39 7.50 -3.33 -6.08
CA ALA A 39 7.20 -4.36 -5.09
C ALA A 39 5.85 -4.10 -4.40
N ALA A 40 5.56 -2.83 -4.07
CA ALA A 40 4.28 -2.44 -3.54
C ALA A 40 3.13 -2.75 -4.51
N ALA A 41 3.28 -2.42 -5.79
CA ALA A 41 2.27 -2.70 -6.83
C ALA A 41 1.96 -4.21 -6.93
N SER A 42 2.97 -5.06 -6.84
CA SER A 42 2.79 -6.51 -6.83
C SER A 42 2.00 -6.98 -5.60
N ALA A 43 2.30 -6.44 -4.42
CA ALA A 43 1.59 -6.81 -3.20
C ALA A 43 0.13 -6.33 -3.24
N TYR A 44 -0.10 -5.06 -3.57
CA TYR A 44 -1.45 -4.50 -3.66
C TYR A 44 -2.28 -5.10 -4.79
N GLY A 45 -1.66 -5.52 -5.89
CA GLY A 45 -2.33 -6.20 -6.99
C GLY A 45 -2.93 -7.56 -6.63
N CYS A 46 -2.53 -8.14 -5.49
CA CYS A 46 -3.13 -9.38 -4.99
C CYS A 46 -4.51 -9.19 -4.34
N ILE A 47 -4.89 -7.94 -4.02
CA ILE A 47 -6.14 -7.64 -3.32
C ILE A 47 -7.26 -7.48 -4.34
N ASP A 48 -8.38 -8.13 -4.07
CA ASP A 48 -9.64 -7.88 -4.76
C ASP A 48 -10.41 -6.78 -3.99
N PRO A 49 -10.47 -5.54 -4.53
CA PRO A 49 -11.11 -4.43 -3.84
C PRO A 49 -12.62 -4.63 -3.64
N ASP A 50 -13.28 -5.40 -4.49
CA ASP A 50 -14.71 -5.64 -4.41
C ASP A 50 -15.12 -6.48 -3.20
N THR A 51 -14.15 -7.20 -2.62
CA THR A 51 -14.37 -8.07 -1.45
C THR A 51 -13.96 -7.41 -0.13
N VAL A 52 -13.34 -6.22 -0.17
CA VAL A 52 -12.76 -5.55 1.00
C VAL A 52 -13.68 -4.45 1.51
N ASN A 53 -14.20 -4.61 2.74
CA ASN A 53 -15.03 -3.60 3.40
C ASN A 53 -14.28 -2.78 4.44
N ARG A 54 -13.16 -3.27 4.96
CA ARG A 54 -12.33 -2.61 5.97
C ARG A 54 -10.86 -2.90 5.73
N VAL A 55 -10.03 -1.90 5.97
CA VAL A 55 -8.57 -2.00 5.85
C VAL A 55 -7.93 -1.60 7.17
N PHE A 56 -7.08 -2.46 7.69
CA PHE A 56 -6.20 -2.16 8.81
C PHE A 56 -4.79 -1.98 8.28
N VAL A 57 -4.21 -0.82 8.52
CA VAL A 57 -2.85 -0.49 8.10
C VAL A 57 -1.95 -0.45 9.32
N LEU A 58 -0.94 -1.31 9.32
CA LEU A 58 0.11 -1.35 10.33
C LEU A 58 1.39 -0.82 9.71
N GLY A 59 1.96 0.20 10.30
CA GLY A 59 3.21 0.78 9.83
C GLY A 59 4.11 1.19 11.01
N PRO A 60 5.42 1.35 10.77
CA PRO A 60 6.35 1.74 11.82
C PRO A 60 6.23 3.23 12.16
N SER A 61 6.52 3.56 13.41
CA SER A 61 6.79 4.92 13.83
C SER A 61 8.27 5.24 13.60
N HIS A 62 8.57 6.24 12.77
CA HIS A 62 9.94 6.61 12.42
C HIS A 62 10.52 7.74 13.28
N ARG A 63 9.68 8.46 13.99
CA ARG A 63 10.09 9.71 14.67
C ARG A 63 9.80 9.73 16.15
N VAL A 64 8.85 8.93 16.58
CA VAL A 64 8.40 8.88 17.97
C VAL A 64 8.51 7.45 18.46
N TYR A 65 9.17 7.26 19.58
CA TYR A 65 9.14 5.98 20.27
C TYR A 65 7.73 5.71 20.79
N LEU A 66 7.20 4.55 20.48
CA LEU A 66 5.91 4.09 20.96
C LEU A 66 6.09 2.78 21.71
N GLU A 67 5.60 2.73 22.93
CA GLU A 67 5.45 1.48 23.64
C GLU A 67 4.10 0.86 23.26
N GLY A 68 4.14 -0.23 22.49
CA GLY A 68 2.95 -0.84 21.91
C GLY A 68 2.51 -0.17 20.59
N CYS A 69 1.22 0.08 20.45
CA CYS A 69 0.62 0.64 19.22
C CYS A 69 -0.11 1.95 19.53
N ALA A 70 -0.17 2.83 18.55
CA ALA A 70 -0.97 4.05 18.59
C ALA A 70 -1.86 4.15 17.35
N LEU A 71 -3.03 4.72 17.52
CA LEU A 71 -3.92 5.07 16.42
C LEU A 71 -3.54 6.44 15.84
N SER A 72 -3.75 6.60 14.54
CA SER A 72 -3.65 7.92 13.91
C SER A 72 -4.66 8.89 14.54
N PRO A 73 -4.27 10.14 14.82
CA PRO A 73 -5.21 11.17 15.28
C PRO A 73 -6.11 11.69 14.15
N PHE A 74 -5.82 11.34 12.90
CA PHE A 74 -6.57 11.80 11.73
C PHE A 74 -7.74 10.88 11.41
N SER A 75 -8.89 11.48 11.12
CA SER A 75 -10.10 10.76 10.70
C SER A 75 -10.09 10.41 9.21
N TYR A 76 -9.26 11.10 8.41
CA TYR A 76 -9.17 10.92 6.97
C TYR A 76 -7.70 10.90 6.52
N LEU A 77 -7.44 10.11 5.52
CA LEU A 77 -6.14 10.07 4.82
C LEU A 77 -6.41 10.37 3.35
N ALA A 78 -5.87 11.50 2.88
CA ALA A 78 -5.95 11.83 1.46
C ALA A 78 -5.06 10.90 0.64
N THR A 79 -5.59 10.36 -0.42
CA THR A 79 -4.86 9.57 -1.39
C THR A 79 -4.87 10.23 -2.77
N PRO A 80 -3.99 9.83 -3.70
CA PRO A 80 -4.04 10.33 -5.07
C PRO A 80 -5.34 10.01 -5.82
N LEU A 81 -6.14 9.11 -5.29
CA LEU A 81 -7.42 8.68 -5.86
C LEU A 81 -8.64 9.31 -5.15
N GLY A 82 -8.43 10.08 -4.10
CA GLY A 82 -9.46 10.71 -3.28
C GLY A 82 -9.30 10.42 -1.80
#